data_405a363272b35767b445556c60b2068e
#
_entry.id   405a363272b35767b445556c60b2068e
#
_cell.length_a   1.000
_cell.length_b   1.000
_cell.length_c   1.000
_cell.angle_alpha   90.00
_cell.angle_beta   90.00
_cell.angle_gamma   90.00
#
_symmetry.space_group_name_H-M   'P 1'
#
loop_
_entity.id
_entity.type
_entity.pdbx_description
1 polymer ?
#
loop_
_entity_poly.entity_id
_entity_poly.type
_entity_poly.pdbx_seq_one_letter_code
_entity_poly.pdbx_strand_id
1 'polypeptide(L)'
;AIDTCKVLAQESKRPFFTFPTIASTCASCTSLGIIYHPDGSLREYSFQEKPSEWIFINTQVIANAPVKYLWAGIGDTMAKFYECTTSARGDGDELDHSTSMGVQISNLCAKPLVKYGVEALEECKNHRPGKALEEVILGIIVSTGFVSNLVGIDLNTGLAHACYNGFTVCRSTEEHGHLHGEIVAYCILILLKVDHQEDEFKKIYEFSKNMGFPVKLADIHATLDDMDAVITKALSGIDVRKWPYEVTPDMILDAVKKIEEVSF
;
A
#
# COMPACT_ATOMS: atom_id res chain seq x y z
N ALA A 1 -8.70 3.39 15.32
CA ALA A 1 -8.36 3.19 16.75
C ALA A 1 -6.87 3.40 17.03
N ILE A 2 -5.94 2.72 16.30
CA ILE A 2 -4.49 2.86 16.55
C ILE A 2 -4.06 4.32 16.39
N ASP A 3 -4.42 4.99 15.31
CA ASP A 3 -4.01 6.38 15.05
C ASP A 3 -4.54 7.36 16.11
N THR A 4 -5.78 7.19 16.56
CA THR A 4 -6.34 7.95 17.67
C THR A 4 -5.52 7.75 18.97
N CYS A 5 -5.12 6.49 19.25
CA CYS A 5 -4.31 6.19 20.42
C CYS A 5 -2.89 6.76 20.32
N LYS A 6 -2.31 6.85 19.13
CA LYS A 6 -1.02 7.55 18.91
C LYS A 6 -1.10 9.01 19.34
N VAL A 7 -2.11 9.73 18.85
CA VAL A 7 -2.31 11.16 19.22
C VAL A 7 -2.48 11.31 20.72
N LEU A 8 -3.36 10.50 21.34
CA LEU A 8 -3.59 10.55 22.79
C LEU A 8 -2.34 10.23 23.61
N ALA A 9 -1.53 9.27 23.17
CA ALA A 9 -0.30 8.90 23.84
C ALA A 9 0.71 10.05 23.81
N GLN A 10 0.86 10.71 22.67
CA GLN A 10 1.74 11.87 22.53
C GLN A 10 1.27 13.05 23.38
N GLU A 11 0.01 13.43 23.30
CA GLU A 11 -0.56 14.54 24.08
C GLU A 11 -0.46 14.29 25.59
N SER A 12 -0.69 13.06 26.03
CA SER A 12 -0.60 12.67 27.45
C SER A 12 0.82 12.31 27.90
N LYS A 13 1.80 12.30 26.98
CA LYS A 13 3.20 11.89 27.22
C LYS A 13 3.31 10.50 27.86
N ARG A 14 2.48 9.57 27.41
CA ARG A 14 2.46 8.18 27.90
C ARG A 14 3.11 7.23 26.93
N PRO A 15 3.72 6.13 27.40
CA PRO A 15 4.19 5.06 26.53
C PRO A 15 3.02 4.45 25.75
N PHE A 16 3.27 4.07 24.50
CA PHE A 16 2.28 3.50 23.60
C PHE A 16 2.71 2.10 23.15
N PHE A 17 1.84 1.13 23.35
CA PHE A 17 2.04 -0.27 22.96
C PHE A 17 0.93 -0.68 22.02
N THR A 18 1.25 -1.48 20.98
CA THR A 18 0.27 -1.95 20.02
C THR A 18 0.11 -3.47 20.02
N PHE A 19 -1.14 -3.91 19.84
CA PHE A 19 -1.53 -5.30 19.73
C PHE A 19 -2.40 -5.44 18.47
N PRO A 20 -1.80 -5.51 17.26
CA PRO A 20 -2.58 -5.58 16.03
C PRO A 20 -3.39 -6.89 15.98
N THR A 21 -4.67 -6.77 15.70
CA THR A 21 -5.61 -7.90 15.58
C THR A 21 -5.87 -8.30 14.13
N ILE A 22 -5.42 -7.49 13.18
CA ILE A 22 -5.43 -7.74 11.75
C ILE A 22 -4.08 -7.29 11.16
N ALA A 23 -3.67 -7.88 10.06
CA ALA A 23 -2.52 -7.43 9.27
C ALA A 23 -3.02 -6.81 7.96
N SER A 24 -3.47 -5.57 8.01
CA SER A 24 -3.97 -4.82 6.85
C SER A 24 -3.13 -3.59 6.53
N THR A 25 -2.39 -3.06 7.51
CA THR A 25 -1.51 -1.89 7.37
C THR A 25 -0.36 -1.95 8.36
N CYS A 26 0.63 -1.09 8.18
CA CYS A 26 1.76 -0.92 9.10
C CYS A 26 1.47 0.05 10.27
N ALA A 27 0.24 0.51 10.46
CA ALA A 27 -0.11 1.54 11.44
C ALA A 27 0.36 1.24 12.87
N SER A 28 0.44 -0.03 13.26
CA SER A 28 0.96 -0.43 14.59
C SER A 28 2.45 -0.18 14.79
N CYS A 29 3.21 0.00 13.70
CA CYS A 29 4.67 0.16 13.69
C CYS A 29 5.13 1.59 13.33
N THR A 30 4.26 2.42 12.78
CA THR A 30 4.62 3.76 12.29
C THR A 30 4.37 4.84 13.32
N SER A 31 5.14 5.94 13.22
CA SER A 31 4.87 7.17 13.95
C SER A 31 3.76 8.00 13.30
N LEU A 32 3.45 7.80 12.03
CA LEU A 32 2.36 8.48 11.32
C LEU A 32 1.00 7.97 11.77
N GLY A 33 0.10 8.88 12.12
CA GLY A 33 -1.33 8.66 12.30
C GLY A 33 -2.14 9.39 11.24
N ILE A 34 -3.18 8.76 10.72
CA ILE A 34 -4.09 9.35 9.75
C ILE A 34 -5.40 9.67 10.46
N ILE A 35 -5.74 10.95 10.55
CA ILE A 35 -6.92 11.43 11.27
C ILE A 35 -7.99 11.86 10.26
N TYR A 36 -9.19 11.36 10.49
CA TYR A 36 -10.35 11.61 9.64
C TYR A 36 -11.40 12.46 10.35
N HIS A 37 -12.19 13.20 9.58
CA HIS A 37 -13.43 13.81 10.02
C HIS A 37 -14.53 12.76 10.25
N PRO A 38 -15.61 13.10 10.98
CA PRO A 38 -16.74 12.18 11.19
C PRO A 38 -17.43 11.70 9.89
N ASP A 39 -17.32 12.46 8.81
CA ASP A 39 -17.85 12.11 7.49
C ASP A 39 -16.91 11.15 6.68
N GLY A 40 -15.76 10.76 7.26
CA GLY A 40 -14.78 9.89 6.62
C GLY A 40 -13.75 10.61 5.75
N SER A 41 -13.84 11.93 5.57
CA SER A 41 -12.84 12.69 4.82
C SER A 41 -11.54 12.84 5.62
N LEU A 42 -10.39 12.88 4.91
CA LEU A 42 -9.08 13.09 5.53
C LEU A 42 -9.04 14.46 6.21
N ARG A 43 -8.75 14.48 7.51
CA ARG A 43 -8.54 15.71 8.27
C ARG A 43 -7.07 16.14 8.24
N GLU A 44 -6.16 15.26 8.69
CA GLU A 44 -4.73 15.58 8.77
C GLU A 44 -3.85 14.33 8.89
N TYR A 45 -2.59 14.47 8.48
CA TYR A 45 -1.51 13.54 8.83
C TYR A 45 -0.90 14.01 10.15
N SER A 46 -1.00 13.18 11.19
CA SER A 46 -0.47 13.45 12.52
C SER A 46 0.85 12.70 12.72
N PHE A 47 1.95 13.45 12.77
CA PHE A 47 3.28 12.86 12.97
C PHE A 47 3.60 12.85 14.48
N GLN A 48 3.85 11.64 14.99
CA GLN A 48 4.26 11.45 16.37
C GLN A 48 5.79 11.54 16.46
N GLU A 49 6.32 11.98 17.61
CA GLU A 49 7.77 12.06 17.85
C GLU A 49 8.45 10.69 17.74
N LYS A 50 7.73 9.61 18.06
CA LYS A 50 8.21 8.24 17.99
C LYS A 50 7.07 7.26 17.65
N PRO A 51 7.38 6.11 17.04
CA PRO A 51 6.41 5.02 16.86
C PRO A 51 6.03 4.39 18.21
N SER A 52 5.18 3.35 18.20
CA SER A 52 4.92 2.53 19.39
C SER A 52 6.21 1.96 19.98
N GLU A 53 6.31 1.96 21.30
CA GLU A 53 7.51 1.46 21.98
C GLU A 53 7.66 -0.06 21.84
N TRP A 54 6.52 -0.78 21.82
CA TRP A 54 6.47 -2.21 21.59
C TRP A 54 5.27 -2.59 20.74
N ILE A 55 5.47 -3.59 19.91
CA ILE A 55 4.44 -4.18 19.05
C ILE A 55 4.35 -5.66 19.41
N PHE A 56 3.21 -6.09 19.90
CA PHE A 56 2.96 -7.48 20.28
C PHE A 56 2.11 -8.16 19.20
N ILE A 57 2.76 -8.91 18.31
CA ILE A 57 2.11 -9.58 17.20
C ILE A 57 1.80 -11.02 17.61
N ASN A 58 0.50 -11.35 17.72
CA ASN A 58 0.04 -12.70 17.91
C ASN A 58 -0.53 -13.22 16.59
N THR A 59 0.21 -14.11 15.93
CA THR A 59 -0.15 -14.66 14.63
C THR A 59 -1.45 -15.45 14.66
N GLN A 60 -1.79 -16.11 15.80
CA GLN A 60 -3.06 -16.81 15.95
C GLN A 60 -4.26 -15.86 15.98
N VAL A 61 -4.12 -14.69 16.60
CA VAL A 61 -5.18 -13.66 16.60
C VAL A 61 -5.43 -13.18 15.18
N ILE A 62 -4.36 -12.92 14.43
CA ILE A 62 -4.46 -12.48 13.02
C ILE A 62 -5.01 -13.60 12.13
N ALA A 63 -4.62 -14.86 12.34
CA ALA A 63 -5.15 -16.01 11.62
C ALA A 63 -6.67 -16.22 11.85
N ASN A 64 -7.19 -15.78 12.99
CA ASN A 64 -8.62 -15.86 13.31
C ASN A 64 -9.42 -14.67 12.79
N ALA A 65 -8.75 -13.63 12.28
CA ALA A 65 -9.41 -12.48 11.69
C ALA A 65 -9.98 -12.78 10.29
N PRO A 66 -10.94 -11.98 9.78
CA PRO A 66 -11.43 -12.15 8.42
C PRO A 66 -10.29 -12.02 7.39
N VAL A 67 -10.10 -13.07 6.60
CA VAL A 67 -8.98 -13.21 5.63
C VAL A 67 -8.86 -12.03 4.66
N LYS A 68 -9.97 -11.36 4.34
CA LYS A 68 -9.99 -10.19 3.45
C LYS A 68 -9.07 -9.05 3.90
N TYR A 69 -8.82 -8.91 5.21
CA TYR A 69 -7.93 -7.86 5.72
C TYR A 69 -6.45 -8.20 5.50
N LEU A 70 -6.07 -9.48 5.64
CA LEU A 70 -4.73 -9.94 5.26
C LEU A 70 -4.52 -9.81 3.76
N TRP A 71 -5.50 -10.23 2.96
CA TRP A 71 -5.50 -10.11 1.51
C TRP A 71 -5.29 -8.67 1.06
N ALA A 72 -6.11 -7.72 1.52
CA ALA A 72 -5.95 -6.31 1.21
C ALA A 72 -4.61 -5.75 1.72
N GLY A 73 -4.16 -6.19 2.91
CA GLY A 73 -2.85 -5.80 3.45
C GLY A 73 -1.68 -6.21 2.57
N ILE A 74 -1.76 -7.37 1.89
CA ILE A 74 -0.76 -7.79 0.91
C ILE A 74 -0.73 -6.81 -0.27
N GLY A 75 -1.89 -6.46 -0.82
CA GLY A 75 -1.99 -5.53 -1.95
C GLY A 75 -1.42 -4.15 -1.63
N ASP A 76 -1.82 -3.58 -0.48
CA ASP A 76 -1.34 -2.29 -0.01
C ASP A 76 0.19 -2.28 0.22
N THR A 77 0.67 -3.30 0.92
CA THR A 77 2.09 -3.39 1.30
C THR A 77 3.03 -3.51 0.10
N MET A 78 2.62 -4.22 -0.95
CA MET A 78 3.45 -4.37 -2.15
C MET A 78 3.73 -3.03 -2.83
N ALA A 79 2.81 -2.09 -2.79
CA ALA A 79 3.01 -0.75 -3.36
C ALA A 79 4.21 -0.04 -2.72
N LYS A 80 4.46 -0.25 -1.43
CA LYS A 80 5.57 0.37 -0.71
C LYS A 80 6.92 0.15 -1.40
N PHE A 81 7.18 -1.07 -1.90
CA PHE A 81 8.42 -1.36 -2.61
C PHE A 81 8.52 -0.60 -3.93
N TYR A 82 7.49 -0.69 -4.77
CA TYR A 82 7.53 -0.09 -6.09
C TYR A 82 7.55 1.44 -6.03
N GLU A 83 6.78 2.03 -5.15
CA GLU A 83 6.72 3.48 -4.98
C GLU A 83 8.01 4.03 -4.39
N CYS A 84 8.50 3.45 -3.28
CA CYS A 84 9.71 3.90 -2.62
C CYS A 84 10.94 3.80 -3.54
N THR A 85 11.11 2.68 -4.25
CA THR A 85 12.25 2.49 -5.15
C THR A 85 12.17 3.37 -6.39
N THR A 86 10.99 3.62 -6.94
CA THR A 86 10.83 4.51 -8.09
C THR A 86 11.02 5.96 -7.70
N SER A 87 10.39 6.43 -6.63
CA SER A 87 10.55 7.80 -6.14
C SER A 87 11.98 8.12 -5.73
N ALA A 88 12.70 7.16 -5.11
CA ALA A 88 14.09 7.32 -4.73
C ALA A 88 15.03 7.58 -5.92
N ARG A 89 14.68 7.15 -7.13
CA ARG A 89 15.46 7.46 -8.34
C ARG A 89 15.44 8.94 -8.69
N GLY A 90 14.42 9.69 -8.24
CA GLY A 90 14.32 11.14 -8.45
C GLY A 90 15.41 11.91 -7.69
N ASP A 91 15.88 11.39 -6.57
CA ASP A 91 16.94 12.00 -5.77
C ASP A 91 18.36 11.49 -6.15
N GLY A 92 18.45 10.43 -6.97
CA GLY A 92 19.72 9.87 -7.42
C GLY A 92 20.61 9.44 -6.26
N ASP A 93 21.88 9.89 -6.27
CA ASP A 93 22.89 9.59 -5.23
C ASP A 93 22.79 10.53 -4.00
N GLU A 94 21.81 11.45 -3.94
CA GLU A 94 21.68 12.44 -2.87
C GLU A 94 20.85 11.94 -1.67
N LEU A 95 20.44 10.67 -1.66
CA LEU A 95 19.69 10.09 -0.54
C LEU A 95 20.53 10.06 0.73
N ASP A 96 19.98 10.59 1.83
CA ASP A 96 20.59 10.43 3.14
C ASP A 96 20.63 8.96 3.59
N HIS A 97 21.44 8.69 4.62
CA HIS A 97 21.68 7.32 5.10
C HIS A 97 20.38 6.61 5.56
N SER A 98 19.51 7.32 6.27
CA SER A 98 18.23 6.77 6.77
C SER A 98 17.32 6.38 5.59
N THR A 99 17.17 7.29 4.64
CA THR A 99 16.36 7.08 3.43
C THR A 99 16.93 5.92 2.59
N SER A 100 18.25 5.87 2.41
CA SER A 100 18.93 4.76 1.71
C SER A 100 18.65 3.40 2.39
N MET A 101 18.69 3.33 3.72
CA MET A 101 18.31 2.12 4.46
C MET A 101 16.84 1.74 4.20
N GLY A 102 15.91 2.70 4.26
CA GLY A 102 14.50 2.48 4.00
C GLY A 102 14.25 1.91 2.60
N VAL A 103 14.90 2.48 1.58
CA VAL A 103 14.84 2.00 0.20
C VAL A 103 15.33 0.54 0.10
N GLN A 104 16.45 0.20 0.73
CA GLN A 104 16.97 -1.18 0.72
C GLN A 104 16.02 -2.17 1.43
N ILE A 105 15.47 -1.78 2.58
CA ILE A 105 14.53 -2.61 3.35
C ILE A 105 13.22 -2.78 2.60
N SER A 106 12.78 -1.83 1.76
CA SER A 106 11.50 -1.86 1.05
C SER A 106 11.29 -3.13 0.23
N ASN A 107 12.37 -3.78 -0.20
CA ASN A 107 12.34 -5.06 -0.87
C ASN A 107 11.63 -6.17 -0.05
N LEU A 108 11.64 -6.06 1.28
CA LEU A 108 10.92 -6.97 2.18
C LEU A 108 9.41 -6.69 2.22
N CYS A 109 8.96 -5.59 1.63
CA CYS A 109 7.54 -5.29 1.46
C CYS A 109 6.91 -5.96 0.22
N ALA A 110 7.71 -6.53 -0.69
CA ALA A 110 7.21 -7.20 -1.89
C ALA A 110 7.62 -8.68 -1.98
N LYS A 111 8.92 -8.99 -1.91
CA LYS A 111 9.41 -10.36 -2.14
C LYS A 111 8.78 -11.44 -1.25
N PRO A 112 8.69 -11.28 0.08
CA PRO A 112 8.02 -12.26 0.93
C PRO A 112 6.54 -12.42 0.59
N LEU A 113 5.86 -11.32 0.24
CA LEU A 113 4.44 -11.34 -0.08
C LEU A 113 4.16 -12.09 -1.39
N VAL A 114 4.97 -11.85 -2.41
CA VAL A 114 4.87 -12.60 -3.68
C VAL A 114 5.17 -14.08 -3.46
N LYS A 115 6.14 -14.40 -2.60
CA LYS A 115 6.55 -15.79 -2.34
C LYS A 115 5.55 -16.56 -1.49
N TYR A 116 5.01 -15.94 -0.45
CA TYR A 116 4.24 -16.61 0.59
C TYR A 116 2.75 -16.21 0.61
N GLY A 117 2.33 -15.20 -0.16
CA GLY A 117 0.99 -14.62 -0.07
C GLY A 117 -0.13 -15.63 -0.23
N VAL A 118 -0.06 -16.49 -1.25
CA VAL A 118 -1.09 -17.52 -1.50
C VAL A 118 -1.17 -18.52 -0.33
N GLU A 119 -0.02 -19.02 0.11
CA GLU A 119 0.05 -19.96 1.24
C GLU A 119 -0.41 -19.31 2.56
N ALA A 120 -0.03 -18.06 2.80
CA ALA A 120 -0.46 -17.31 3.97
C ALA A 120 -1.99 -17.11 4.03
N LEU A 121 -2.64 -16.87 2.89
CA LEU A 121 -4.11 -16.81 2.84
C LEU A 121 -4.75 -18.15 3.18
N GLU A 122 -4.18 -19.26 2.72
CA GLU A 122 -4.69 -20.59 3.06
C GLU A 122 -4.47 -20.93 4.55
N GLU A 123 -3.32 -20.58 5.13
CA GLU A 123 -3.07 -20.70 6.57
C GLU A 123 -4.08 -19.86 7.38
N CYS A 124 -4.37 -18.63 6.93
CA CYS A 124 -5.36 -17.76 7.56
C CYS A 124 -6.80 -18.31 7.44
N LYS A 125 -7.22 -18.78 6.25
CA LYS A 125 -8.54 -19.42 6.05
C LYS A 125 -8.75 -20.65 6.94
N ASN A 126 -7.67 -21.39 7.21
CA ASN A 126 -7.69 -22.57 8.06
C ASN A 126 -7.49 -22.25 9.55
N HIS A 127 -7.33 -20.98 9.92
CA HIS A 127 -7.03 -20.53 11.29
C HIS A 127 -5.78 -21.20 11.90
N ARG A 128 -4.81 -21.55 11.07
CA ARG A 128 -3.57 -22.25 11.45
C ARG A 128 -2.36 -21.45 11.01
N PRO A 129 -1.85 -20.55 11.87
CA PRO A 129 -0.68 -19.78 11.53
C PRO A 129 0.53 -20.70 11.34
N GLY A 130 1.21 -20.51 10.22
CA GLY A 130 2.45 -21.15 9.87
C GLY A 130 3.49 -20.15 9.44
N LYS A 131 4.56 -20.63 8.82
CA LYS A 131 5.67 -19.78 8.39
C LYS A 131 5.25 -18.77 7.32
N ALA A 132 4.37 -19.15 6.40
CA ALA A 132 3.97 -18.25 5.32
C ALA A 132 3.19 -17.05 5.88
N LEU A 133 2.24 -17.30 6.78
CA LEU A 133 1.49 -16.22 7.44
C LEU A 133 2.40 -15.33 8.28
N GLU A 134 3.35 -15.88 9.02
CA GLU A 134 4.32 -15.12 9.81
C GLU A 134 5.14 -14.17 8.94
N GLU A 135 5.74 -14.67 7.85
CA GLU A 135 6.54 -13.86 6.91
C GLU A 135 5.73 -12.73 6.27
N VAL A 136 4.47 -13.00 5.90
CA VAL A 136 3.57 -11.99 5.34
C VAL A 136 3.18 -10.94 6.38
N ILE A 137 2.85 -11.34 7.61
CA ILE A 137 2.55 -10.41 8.71
C ILE A 137 3.75 -9.50 9.01
N LEU A 138 4.96 -10.05 9.06
CA LEU A 138 6.18 -9.29 9.27
C LEU A 138 6.43 -8.30 8.11
N GLY A 139 6.16 -8.72 6.88
CA GLY A 139 6.21 -7.83 5.70
C GLY A 139 5.25 -6.64 5.84
N ILE A 140 3.98 -6.91 6.15
CA ILE A 140 2.93 -5.89 6.24
C ILE A 140 3.18 -4.95 7.43
N ILE A 141 3.45 -5.47 8.61
CA ILE A 141 3.51 -4.66 9.84
C ILE A 141 4.90 -4.08 10.06
N VAL A 142 5.93 -4.94 10.04
CA VAL A 142 7.26 -4.55 10.50
C VAL A 142 8.09 -3.95 9.38
N SER A 143 8.24 -4.65 8.25
CA SER A 143 9.07 -4.14 7.15
C SER A 143 8.53 -2.82 6.60
N THR A 144 7.22 -2.75 6.32
CA THR A 144 6.55 -1.53 5.85
C THR A 144 6.62 -0.41 6.88
N GLY A 145 6.45 -0.74 8.17
CA GLY A 145 6.59 0.23 9.25
C GLY A 145 7.99 0.80 9.37
N PHE A 146 9.03 -0.01 9.22
CA PHE A 146 10.42 0.47 9.21
C PHE A 146 10.69 1.36 7.99
N VAL A 147 10.27 0.95 6.79
CA VAL A 147 10.38 1.82 5.61
C VAL A 147 9.72 3.16 5.88
N SER A 148 8.48 3.17 6.35
CA SER A 148 7.73 4.41 6.63
C SER A 148 8.38 5.32 7.68
N ASN A 149 9.12 4.76 8.64
CA ASN A 149 9.83 5.56 9.65
C ASN A 149 11.21 6.03 9.16
N LEU A 150 11.79 5.40 8.14
CA LEU A 150 13.14 5.70 7.65
C LEU A 150 13.13 6.65 6.46
N VAL A 151 12.09 6.65 5.63
CA VAL A 151 11.99 7.52 4.47
C VAL A 151 11.09 8.73 4.75
N GLY A 152 11.35 9.83 4.05
CA GLY A 152 10.51 11.02 4.11
C GLY A 152 9.11 10.77 3.53
N ILE A 153 8.18 11.70 3.81
CA ILE A 153 6.77 11.59 3.36
C ILE A 153 6.67 11.41 1.85
N ASP A 154 7.53 12.08 1.08
CA ASP A 154 7.51 12.06 -0.39
C ASP A 154 7.97 10.72 -1.00
N LEU A 155 8.57 9.82 -0.21
CA LEU A 155 8.94 8.47 -0.62
C LEU A 155 8.02 7.40 0.01
N ASN A 156 7.10 7.80 0.87
CA ASN A 156 6.18 6.89 1.55
C ASN A 156 5.02 6.43 0.67
N THR A 157 4.64 7.26 -0.31
CA THR A 157 3.61 7.02 -1.31
C THR A 157 4.15 7.39 -2.68
N GLY A 158 3.45 7.00 -3.74
CA GLY A 158 3.82 7.30 -5.11
C GLY A 158 2.64 7.15 -6.07
N LEU A 159 2.91 6.74 -7.31
CA LEU A 159 1.90 6.70 -8.36
C LEU A 159 0.76 5.71 -8.06
N ALA A 160 1.02 4.58 -7.41
CA ALA A 160 -0.04 3.62 -7.08
C ALA A 160 -1.05 4.24 -6.11
N HIS A 161 -0.59 4.88 -5.03
CA HIS A 161 -1.47 5.59 -4.10
C HIS A 161 -2.10 6.84 -4.72
N ALA A 162 -1.40 7.56 -5.60
CA ALA A 162 -2.01 8.64 -6.37
C ALA A 162 -3.21 8.15 -7.20
N CYS A 163 -3.05 7.04 -7.94
CA CYS A 163 -4.13 6.42 -8.69
C CYS A 163 -5.25 5.92 -7.78
N TYR A 164 -4.93 5.29 -6.64
CA TYR A 164 -5.92 4.92 -5.64
C TYR A 164 -6.74 6.14 -5.19
N ASN A 165 -6.08 7.23 -4.82
CA ASN A 165 -6.74 8.49 -4.46
C ASN A 165 -7.60 9.03 -5.60
N GLY A 166 -7.17 8.80 -6.85
CA GLY A 166 -7.98 9.05 -8.04
C GLY A 166 -9.28 8.26 -8.04
N PHE A 167 -9.21 6.94 -7.84
CA PHE A 167 -10.41 6.07 -7.84
C PHE A 167 -11.41 6.39 -6.72
N THR A 168 -11.03 7.13 -5.68
CA THR A 168 -11.99 7.56 -4.63
C THR A 168 -13.09 8.51 -5.15
N VAL A 169 -12.93 9.13 -6.33
CA VAL A 169 -13.99 9.93 -6.95
C VAL A 169 -14.88 9.12 -7.89
N CYS A 170 -14.53 7.85 -8.15
CA CYS A 170 -15.34 6.95 -8.96
C CYS A 170 -16.46 6.37 -8.10
N ARG A 171 -17.67 6.88 -8.32
CA ARG A 171 -18.83 6.54 -7.50
C ARG A 171 -19.15 5.05 -7.50
N SER A 172 -19.03 4.38 -8.65
CA SER A 172 -19.29 2.95 -8.75
C SER A 172 -18.29 2.12 -7.94
N THR A 173 -17.02 2.50 -7.92
CA THR A 173 -15.99 1.85 -7.09
C THR A 173 -16.30 2.04 -5.60
N GLU A 174 -16.69 3.24 -5.17
CA GLU A 174 -17.03 3.55 -3.78
C GLU A 174 -18.26 2.77 -3.30
N GLU A 175 -19.33 2.75 -4.09
CA GLU A 175 -20.61 2.08 -3.75
C GLU A 175 -20.45 0.56 -3.59
N HIS A 176 -19.48 -0.08 -4.25
CA HIS A 176 -19.24 -1.52 -4.13
C HIS A 176 -18.35 -1.90 -2.94
N GLY A 177 -17.80 -0.92 -2.23
CA GLY A 177 -17.10 -1.15 -0.96
C GLY A 177 -15.79 -1.92 -1.07
N HIS A 178 -15.05 -1.68 -2.16
CA HIS A 178 -13.69 -2.23 -2.34
C HIS A 178 -12.77 -1.81 -1.20
N LEU A 179 -11.87 -2.71 -0.82
CA LEU A 179 -10.87 -2.42 0.20
C LEU A 179 -9.73 -1.57 -0.39
N HIS A 180 -9.15 -0.70 0.42
CA HIS A 180 -8.02 0.16 0.04
C HIS A 180 -6.92 -0.62 -0.69
N GLY A 181 -6.37 -1.65 -0.06
CA GLY A 181 -5.27 -2.43 -0.63
C GLY A 181 -5.66 -3.28 -1.85
N GLU A 182 -6.95 -3.57 -2.04
CA GLU A 182 -7.47 -4.19 -3.24
C GLU A 182 -7.27 -3.29 -4.46
N ILE A 183 -7.70 -2.02 -4.36
CA ILE A 183 -7.55 -1.05 -5.44
C ILE A 183 -6.07 -0.68 -5.63
N VAL A 184 -5.31 -0.53 -4.52
CA VAL A 184 -3.86 -0.26 -4.59
C VAL A 184 -3.13 -1.36 -5.34
N ALA A 185 -3.52 -2.64 -5.19
CA ALA A 185 -2.93 -3.75 -5.96
C ALA A 185 -3.11 -3.58 -7.48
N TYR A 186 -4.28 -3.13 -7.94
CA TYR A 186 -4.49 -2.76 -9.34
C TYR A 186 -3.62 -1.57 -9.75
N CYS A 187 -3.52 -0.56 -8.90
CA CYS A 187 -2.74 0.64 -9.18
C CYS A 187 -1.23 0.37 -9.29
N ILE A 188 -0.71 -0.70 -8.66
CA ILE A 188 0.67 -1.15 -8.88
C ILE A 188 0.87 -1.53 -10.36
N LEU A 189 -0.11 -2.16 -11.00
CA LEU A 189 -0.02 -2.51 -12.43
C LEU A 189 0.07 -1.24 -13.30
N ILE A 190 -0.68 -0.19 -12.94
CA ILE A 190 -0.59 1.12 -13.62
C ILE A 190 0.82 1.70 -13.44
N LEU A 191 1.33 1.72 -12.20
CA LEU A 191 2.69 2.21 -11.90
C LEU A 191 3.74 1.50 -12.76
N LEU A 192 3.71 0.16 -12.80
CA LEU A 192 4.69 -0.64 -13.54
C LEU A 192 4.63 -0.39 -15.05
N LYS A 193 3.43 -0.14 -15.60
CA LYS A 193 3.26 0.22 -17.01
C LYS A 193 3.75 1.63 -17.32
N VAL A 194 3.43 2.61 -16.47
CA VAL A 194 3.92 3.99 -16.60
C VAL A 194 5.44 4.04 -16.52
N ASP A 195 6.03 3.23 -15.65
CA ASP A 195 7.49 3.18 -15.44
C ASP A 195 8.20 2.20 -16.37
N HIS A 196 7.50 1.63 -17.37
CA HIS A 196 8.06 0.72 -18.39
C HIS A 196 8.74 -0.53 -17.82
N GLN A 197 8.32 -1.02 -16.64
CA GLN A 197 8.84 -2.22 -15.99
C GLN A 197 8.12 -3.49 -16.50
N GLU A 198 8.25 -3.82 -17.78
CA GLU A 198 7.44 -4.85 -18.44
C GLU A 198 7.60 -6.26 -17.84
N ASP A 199 8.80 -6.68 -17.46
CA ASP A 199 9.03 -8.01 -16.89
C ASP A 199 8.46 -8.10 -15.46
N GLU A 200 8.59 -7.05 -14.67
CA GLU A 200 7.99 -7.00 -13.34
C GLU A 200 6.46 -6.88 -13.43
N PHE A 201 5.94 -6.13 -14.41
CA PHE A 201 4.51 -6.08 -14.70
C PHE A 201 3.93 -7.48 -14.95
N LYS A 202 4.53 -8.28 -15.83
CA LYS A 202 4.06 -9.65 -16.11
C LYS A 202 4.00 -10.49 -14.83
N LYS A 203 5.07 -10.47 -14.07
CA LYS A 203 5.18 -11.22 -12.81
C LYS A 203 4.11 -10.80 -11.79
N ILE A 204 3.89 -9.49 -11.62
CA ILE A 204 2.91 -8.97 -10.65
C ILE A 204 1.48 -9.14 -11.18
N TYR A 205 1.26 -9.04 -12.47
CA TYR A 205 -0.04 -9.34 -13.07
C TYR A 205 -0.46 -10.81 -12.84
N GLU A 206 0.44 -11.77 -13.08
CA GLU A 206 0.19 -13.18 -12.78
C GLU A 206 -0.03 -13.43 -11.30
N PHE A 207 0.78 -12.81 -10.44
CA PHE A 207 0.59 -12.87 -9.00
C PHE A 207 -0.78 -12.32 -8.59
N SER A 208 -1.18 -11.17 -9.13
CA SER A 208 -2.48 -10.55 -8.85
C SER A 208 -3.64 -11.47 -9.24
N LYS A 209 -3.58 -12.10 -10.42
CA LYS A 209 -4.58 -13.11 -10.84
C LYS A 209 -4.66 -14.28 -9.85
N ASN A 210 -3.51 -14.83 -9.43
CA ASN A 210 -3.46 -15.97 -8.50
C ASN A 210 -3.99 -15.61 -7.11
N MET A 211 -3.82 -14.36 -6.69
CA MET A 211 -4.32 -13.83 -5.42
C MET A 211 -5.80 -13.39 -5.49
N GLY A 212 -6.39 -13.31 -6.67
CA GLY A 212 -7.72 -12.75 -6.88
C GLY A 212 -7.77 -11.22 -6.69
N PHE A 213 -6.65 -10.54 -6.88
CA PHE A 213 -6.63 -9.08 -6.96
C PHE A 213 -7.18 -8.58 -8.30
N PRO A 214 -7.75 -7.36 -8.34
CA PRO A 214 -8.17 -6.73 -9.56
C PRO A 214 -7.01 -6.62 -10.58
N VAL A 215 -7.30 -6.96 -11.83
CA VAL A 215 -6.34 -6.83 -12.95
C VAL A 215 -6.95 -6.07 -14.14
N LYS A 216 -8.22 -5.68 -14.01
CA LYS A 216 -8.99 -4.88 -14.98
C LYS A 216 -9.81 -3.81 -14.25
N LEU A 217 -10.17 -2.74 -14.97
CA LEU A 217 -11.07 -1.71 -14.45
C LEU A 217 -12.41 -2.29 -13.98
N ALA A 218 -12.95 -3.25 -14.75
CA ALA A 218 -14.22 -3.90 -14.41
C ALA A 218 -14.18 -4.61 -13.05
N ASP A 219 -13.02 -5.11 -12.61
CA ASP A 219 -12.85 -5.79 -11.32
C ASP A 219 -13.02 -4.83 -10.14
N ILE A 220 -12.81 -3.53 -10.34
CA ILE A 220 -13.04 -2.46 -9.36
C ILE A 220 -14.27 -1.61 -9.69
N HIS A 221 -15.15 -2.10 -10.55
CA HIS A 221 -16.36 -1.43 -11.00
C HIS A 221 -16.12 -0.04 -11.63
N ALA A 222 -14.97 0.15 -12.26
CA ALA A 222 -14.61 1.34 -13.03
C ALA A 222 -14.61 1.07 -14.54
N THR A 223 -14.61 2.15 -15.32
CA THR A 223 -14.59 2.12 -16.79
C THR A 223 -13.58 3.12 -17.33
N LEU A 224 -13.28 3.07 -18.64
CA LEU A 224 -12.43 4.07 -19.27
C LEU A 224 -13.03 5.47 -19.25
N ASP A 225 -14.35 5.59 -19.17
CA ASP A 225 -15.04 6.89 -19.12
C ASP A 225 -14.81 7.61 -17.77
N ASP A 226 -14.45 6.87 -16.71
CA ASP A 226 -14.15 7.44 -15.40
C ASP A 226 -12.73 8.02 -15.33
N MET A 227 -11.85 7.64 -16.26
CA MET A 227 -10.42 7.90 -16.16
C MET A 227 -10.03 9.38 -16.17
N ASP A 228 -10.78 10.25 -16.85
CA ASP A 228 -10.48 11.69 -16.84
C ASP A 228 -10.58 12.29 -15.42
N ALA A 229 -11.63 11.93 -14.68
CA ALA A 229 -11.82 12.38 -13.30
C ALA A 229 -10.79 11.72 -12.35
N VAL A 230 -10.56 10.43 -12.52
CA VAL A 230 -9.59 9.64 -11.73
C VAL A 230 -8.18 10.21 -11.89
N ILE A 231 -7.73 10.46 -13.13
CA ILE A 231 -6.39 10.98 -13.42
C ILE A 231 -6.24 12.42 -12.90
N THR A 232 -7.24 13.26 -13.11
CA THR A 232 -7.24 14.63 -12.59
C THR A 232 -7.05 14.64 -11.07
N LYS A 233 -7.77 13.78 -10.36
CA LYS A 233 -7.65 13.65 -8.91
C LYS A 233 -6.30 13.06 -8.51
N ALA A 234 -5.84 12.00 -9.18
CA ALA A 234 -4.55 11.36 -8.91
C ALA A 234 -3.38 12.36 -8.97
N LEU A 235 -3.33 13.19 -10.02
CA LEU A 235 -2.26 14.16 -10.24
C LEU A 235 -2.40 15.44 -9.41
N SER A 236 -3.52 15.66 -8.72
CA SER A 236 -3.71 16.82 -7.82
C SER A 236 -3.01 16.67 -6.47
N GLY A 237 -2.56 15.47 -6.11
CA GLY A 237 -1.93 15.15 -4.83
C GLY A 237 -0.42 15.41 -4.78
N ILE A 238 0.17 15.02 -3.65
CA ILE A 238 1.61 15.15 -3.41
C ILE A 238 2.39 13.89 -3.78
N ASP A 239 1.69 12.79 -4.02
CA ASP A 239 2.26 11.43 -4.08
C ASP A 239 3.27 11.22 -5.22
N VAL A 240 3.17 12.03 -6.31
CA VAL A 240 4.08 11.94 -7.46
C VAL A 240 5.18 13.02 -7.49
N ARG A 241 5.36 13.80 -6.40
CA ARG A 241 6.31 14.92 -6.37
C ARG A 241 7.78 14.49 -6.54
N LYS A 242 8.11 13.31 -6.02
CA LYS A 242 9.47 12.73 -6.10
C LYS A 242 9.60 11.69 -7.21
N TRP A 243 8.62 11.63 -8.11
CA TRP A 243 8.74 10.76 -9.28
C TRP A 243 9.95 11.18 -10.14
N PRO A 244 10.71 10.26 -10.72
CA PRO A 244 11.96 10.61 -11.43
C PRO A 244 11.76 11.39 -12.73
N TYR A 245 10.52 11.56 -13.15
CA TYR A 245 10.12 12.35 -14.32
C TYR A 245 8.67 12.83 -14.15
N GLU A 246 8.25 13.80 -14.95
CA GLU A 246 6.87 14.29 -14.95
C GLU A 246 5.90 13.21 -15.41
N VAL A 247 4.93 12.87 -14.57
CA VAL A 247 3.84 11.95 -14.90
C VAL A 247 2.71 12.73 -15.53
N THR A 248 2.43 12.46 -16.82
CA THR A 248 1.35 13.13 -17.54
C THR A 248 0.04 12.32 -17.52
N PRO A 249 -1.11 13.00 -17.73
CA PRO A 249 -2.39 12.30 -17.87
C PRO A 249 -2.38 11.20 -18.94
N ASP A 250 -1.76 11.47 -20.08
CA ASP A 250 -1.68 10.52 -21.19
C ASP A 250 -0.91 9.25 -20.83
N MET A 251 0.15 9.36 -20.01
CA MET A 251 0.92 8.21 -19.55
C MET A 251 0.06 7.25 -18.73
N ILE A 252 -0.76 7.77 -17.82
CA ILE A 252 -1.64 6.96 -16.98
C ILE A 252 -2.74 6.33 -17.84
N LEU A 253 -3.38 7.11 -18.72
CA LEU A 253 -4.45 6.61 -19.58
C LEU A 253 -3.95 5.52 -20.53
N ASP A 254 -2.76 5.70 -21.14
CA ASP A 254 -2.13 4.72 -22.01
C ASP A 254 -1.77 3.43 -21.26
N ALA A 255 -1.24 3.57 -20.03
CA ALA A 255 -0.97 2.42 -19.17
C ALA A 255 -2.24 1.62 -18.86
N VAL A 256 -3.33 2.28 -18.49
CA VAL A 256 -4.63 1.63 -18.24
C VAL A 256 -5.13 0.92 -19.49
N LYS A 257 -5.13 1.57 -20.67
CA LYS A 257 -5.54 0.94 -21.94
C LYS A 257 -4.73 -0.32 -22.24
N LYS A 258 -3.40 -0.25 -22.05
CA LYS A 258 -2.52 -1.42 -22.25
C LYS A 258 -2.84 -2.55 -21.26
N ILE A 259 -3.20 -2.24 -20.02
CA ILE A 259 -3.63 -3.25 -19.04
C ILE A 259 -4.94 -3.91 -19.49
N GLU A 260 -5.89 -3.12 -20.02
CA GLU A 260 -7.17 -3.66 -20.52
C GLU A 260 -6.99 -4.60 -21.73
N GLU A 261 -5.95 -4.41 -22.55
CA GLU A 261 -5.63 -5.25 -23.71
C GLU A 261 -4.94 -6.58 -23.34
N VAL A 262 -4.42 -6.72 -22.10
CA VAL A 262 -3.72 -7.95 -21.67
C VAL A 262 -4.68 -9.13 -21.68
N SER A 263 -4.31 -10.17 -22.43
CA SER A 263 -5.04 -11.44 -22.57
C SER A 263 -4.08 -12.63 -22.38
N PHE A 264 -3.70 -12.92 -21.13
CA PHE A 264 -2.91 -14.13 -20.80
C PHE A 264 -3.81 -15.24 -20.23
#